data_f24fcf6958cc4d924de47b97dc71e605
#
_entry.id   f24fcf6958cc4d924de47b97dc71e605
#
_cell.length_a   1.000
_cell.length_b   1.000
_cell.length_c   1.000
_cell.angle_alpha   90.00
_cell.angle_beta   90.00
_cell.angle_gamma   90.00
#
_symmetry.space_group_name_H-M   'P 1'
#
loop_
_entity.id
_entity.type
_entity.pdbx_description
1 polymer ?
#
loop_
_entity_poly.entity_id
_entity_poly.type
_entity_poly.pdbx_seq_one_letter_code
_entity_poly.pdbx_strand_id
1 'polypeptide(L)'
;MAVIKAVDEYADLMRVSATSAGNDHRLGGNEAPPAIVSIFLGDELTAVLESIENDTFFGKQKKVQLDIGAHVLPHFVKDTTDRNRTSPFAFTGNKFEFRMLGSAASVANPNVVLNTAVAEALSQFYTELEGTKPEDMEQAVHELIKRAIRKHKKVIFNGNGYTDEWVAEAEKRGLY
;
A
#
# COMPACT_ATOMS: atom_id res chain seq x y z
N MET A 1 -2.65 -8.63 -2.45
CA MET A 1 -1.38 -9.18 -1.89
C MET A 1 -0.18 -9.07 -2.82
N ALA A 2 -0.28 -9.45 -4.12
CA ALA A 2 0.88 -9.38 -5.03
C ALA A 2 1.53 -7.98 -5.10
N VAL A 3 0.72 -6.91 -5.14
CA VAL A 3 1.23 -5.53 -5.11
C VAL A 3 1.96 -5.22 -3.81
N ILE A 4 1.41 -5.60 -2.65
CA ILE A 4 2.06 -5.37 -1.34
C ILE A 4 3.41 -6.10 -1.27
N LYS A 5 3.43 -7.38 -1.68
CA LYS A 5 4.67 -8.17 -1.78
C LYS A 5 5.68 -7.52 -2.74
N ALA A 6 5.25 -7.11 -3.93
CA ALA A 6 6.12 -6.48 -4.91
C ALA A 6 6.73 -5.17 -4.38
N VAL A 7 5.92 -4.33 -3.73
CA VAL A 7 6.43 -3.06 -3.15
C VAL A 7 7.38 -3.33 -1.98
N ASP A 8 7.12 -4.31 -1.14
CA ASP A 8 8.02 -4.66 -0.04
C ASP A 8 9.37 -5.22 -0.51
N GLU A 9 9.34 -6.12 -1.50
CA GLU A 9 10.56 -6.81 -1.98
C GLU A 9 11.38 -5.96 -2.98
N TYR A 10 10.72 -5.03 -3.70
CA TYR A 10 11.35 -4.25 -4.78
C TYR A 10 11.22 -2.73 -4.57
N ALA A 11 11.07 -2.29 -3.30
CA ALA A 11 11.00 -0.86 -2.95
C ALA A 11 12.16 -0.06 -3.53
N ASP A 12 13.37 -0.58 -3.47
CA ASP A 12 14.60 0.06 -3.98
C ASP A 12 14.53 0.28 -5.48
N LEU A 13 14.11 -0.74 -6.24
CA LEU A 13 13.94 -0.63 -7.69
C LEU A 13 12.85 0.38 -8.07
N MET A 14 11.76 0.40 -7.31
CA MET A 14 10.70 1.39 -7.50
C MET A 14 11.24 2.80 -7.23
N ARG A 15 12.00 2.96 -6.16
CA ARG A 15 12.63 4.24 -5.83
C ARG A 15 13.59 4.69 -6.93
N VAL A 16 14.45 3.79 -7.40
CA VAL A 16 15.39 4.05 -8.51
C VAL A 16 14.67 4.39 -9.81
N SER A 17 13.53 3.75 -10.09
CA SER A 17 12.76 4.01 -11.31
C SER A 17 12.25 5.44 -11.43
N ALA A 18 12.10 6.13 -10.30
CA ALA A 18 11.68 7.53 -10.22
C ALA A 18 12.84 8.49 -9.92
N THR A 19 14.08 7.99 -9.86
CA THR A 19 15.26 8.79 -9.47
C THR A 19 15.72 9.72 -10.58
N SER A 20 15.97 10.95 -10.21
CA SER A 20 16.74 11.95 -10.91
C SER A 20 17.21 12.99 -9.91
N ALA A 21 18.29 13.72 -10.18
CA ALA A 21 18.80 14.74 -9.26
C ALA A 21 17.72 15.73 -8.80
N GLY A 22 16.89 16.22 -9.75
CA GLY A 22 15.79 17.14 -9.42
C GLY A 22 14.66 16.48 -8.65
N ASN A 23 14.30 15.21 -8.95
CA ASN A 23 13.24 14.51 -8.26
C ASN A 23 13.65 14.10 -6.85
N ASP A 24 14.90 13.67 -6.66
CA ASP A 24 15.42 13.30 -5.34
C ASP A 24 15.50 14.51 -4.41
N HIS A 25 15.84 15.67 -4.95
CA HIS A 25 15.79 16.92 -4.19
C HIS A 25 14.35 17.34 -3.82
N ARG A 26 13.37 17.01 -4.66
CA ARG A 26 11.95 17.35 -4.48
C ARG A 26 11.25 16.45 -3.45
N LEU A 27 11.50 15.15 -3.48
CA LEU A 27 10.78 14.17 -2.65
C LEU A 27 10.93 14.48 -1.15
N GLY A 28 9.82 14.40 -0.44
CA GLY A 28 9.74 14.75 0.98
C GLY A 28 9.59 16.24 1.26
N GLY A 29 9.70 17.10 0.26
CA GLY A 29 9.47 18.55 0.37
C GLY A 29 8.00 18.94 0.21
N ASN A 30 7.71 20.25 0.24
CA ASN A 30 6.36 20.77 0.07
C ASN A 30 5.75 20.31 -1.26
N GLU A 31 4.49 19.85 -1.20
CA GLU A 31 3.70 19.39 -2.35
C GLU A 31 4.28 18.18 -3.11
N ALA A 32 5.36 17.59 -2.62
CA ALA A 32 5.93 16.37 -3.17
C ALA A 32 5.57 15.16 -2.32
N PRO A 33 5.51 13.94 -2.89
CA PRO A 33 5.30 12.72 -2.10
C PRO A 33 6.42 12.47 -1.08
N PRO A 34 6.14 11.75 0.03
CA PRO A 34 7.19 11.30 0.95
C PRO A 34 8.26 10.47 0.23
N ALA A 35 9.50 10.55 0.69
CA ALA A 35 10.64 9.90 0.05
C ALA A 35 10.73 8.39 0.32
N ILE A 36 10.25 7.94 1.50
CA ILE A 36 10.29 6.53 1.91
C ILE A 36 9.13 5.77 1.25
N VAL A 37 9.44 4.69 0.57
CA VAL A 37 8.43 3.85 -0.10
C VAL A 37 7.60 3.09 0.93
N SER A 38 6.31 3.39 0.99
CA SER A 38 5.32 2.71 1.80
C SER A 38 3.98 2.68 1.08
N ILE A 39 3.09 1.76 1.47
CA ILE A 39 1.75 1.62 0.88
C ILE A 39 0.69 2.11 1.85
N PHE A 40 -0.14 3.02 1.39
CA PHE A 40 -1.40 3.37 2.04
C PHE A 40 -2.52 2.46 1.50
N LEU A 41 -3.25 1.80 2.39
CA LEU A 41 -4.38 0.92 2.05
C LEU A 41 -5.73 1.51 2.46
N GLY A 42 -5.74 2.37 3.46
CA GLY A 42 -6.94 2.85 4.14
C GLY A 42 -7.48 1.86 5.18
N ASP A 43 -8.40 2.36 6.01
CA ASP A 43 -8.89 1.63 7.18
C ASP A 43 -9.63 0.33 6.80
N GLU A 44 -10.46 0.37 5.75
CA GLU A 44 -11.30 -0.75 5.35
C GLU A 44 -10.49 -1.95 4.84
N LEU A 45 -9.57 -1.72 3.89
CA LEU A 45 -8.75 -2.81 3.35
C LEU A 45 -7.77 -3.33 4.41
N THR A 46 -7.24 -2.47 5.25
CA THR A 46 -6.39 -2.87 6.37
C THR A 46 -7.14 -3.81 7.31
N ALA A 47 -8.37 -3.46 7.72
CA ALA A 47 -9.19 -4.30 8.58
C ALA A 47 -9.55 -5.66 7.94
N VAL A 48 -9.77 -5.69 6.62
CA VAL A 48 -9.95 -6.97 5.88
C VAL A 48 -8.70 -7.83 5.99
N LEU A 49 -7.52 -7.26 5.73
CA LEU A 49 -6.26 -8.01 5.80
C LEU A 49 -5.94 -8.48 7.23
N GLU A 50 -6.21 -7.66 8.24
CA GLU A 50 -6.06 -8.03 9.65
C GLU A 50 -7.01 -9.17 10.04
N SER A 51 -8.24 -9.18 9.53
CA SER A 51 -9.19 -10.26 9.78
C SER A 51 -8.71 -11.59 9.20
N ILE A 52 -8.10 -11.57 8.00
CA ILE A 52 -7.49 -12.75 7.38
C ILE A 52 -6.25 -13.20 8.18
N GLU A 53 -5.40 -12.27 8.59
CA GLU A 53 -4.19 -12.57 9.38
C GLU A 53 -4.52 -13.29 10.68
N ASN A 54 -5.60 -12.87 11.35
CA ASN A 54 -5.99 -13.33 12.69
C ASN A 54 -7.12 -14.38 12.69
N ASP A 55 -7.56 -14.85 11.51
CA ASP A 55 -8.69 -15.78 11.35
C ASP A 55 -9.97 -15.28 12.06
N THR A 56 -10.22 -13.96 11.97
CA THR A 56 -11.38 -13.32 12.58
C THR A 56 -12.43 -13.00 11.54
N PHE A 57 -13.71 -12.94 11.96
CA PHE A 57 -14.79 -12.56 11.07
C PHE A 57 -14.73 -11.06 10.74
N PHE A 58 -14.67 -10.73 9.45
CA PHE A 58 -14.81 -9.35 8.99
C PHE A 58 -16.29 -8.98 8.96
N GLY A 59 -16.77 -8.30 10.03
CA GLY A 59 -18.08 -7.69 10.05
C GLY A 59 -18.06 -6.36 9.29
N LYS A 60 -19.21 -6.00 8.64
CA LYS A 60 -19.35 -4.67 8.03
C LYS A 60 -18.98 -3.60 9.07
N GLN A 61 -17.89 -2.90 8.85
CA GLN A 61 -17.53 -1.75 9.68
C GLN A 61 -18.65 -0.71 9.53
N LYS A 62 -19.16 -0.22 10.65
CA LYS A 62 -20.05 0.94 10.64
C LYS A 62 -19.27 2.09 10.04
N LYS A 63 -19.80 2.69 8.97
CA LYS A 63 -19.22 3.91 8.40
C LYS A 63 -19.06 4.92 9.52
N VAL A 64 -17.84 5.33 9.79
CA VAL A 64 -17.56 6.36 10.79
C VAL A 64 -18.15 7.66 10.27
N GLN A 65 -19.17 8.15 10.97
CA GLN A 65 -19.74 9.46 10.70
C GLN A 65 -18.90 10.51 11.44
N LEU A 66 -18.51 11.56 10.73
CA LEU A 66 -17.91 12.73 11.34
C LEU A 66 -19.04 13.52 12.04
N ASP A 67 -19.04 13.48 13.36
CA ASP A 67 -19.83 14.40 14.17
C ASP A 67 -18.99 15.66 14.41
N ILE A 68 -19.32 16.72 13.68
CA ILE A 68 -18.65 18.03 13.81
C ILE A 68 -19.32 18.91 14.87
N GLY A 69 -20.20 18.34 15.71
CA GLY A 69 -20.80 19.05 16.83
C GLY A 69 -21.82 20.15 16.44
N ALA A 70 -22.13 20.29 15.17
CA ALA A 70 -23.11 21.24 14.68
C ALA A 70 -24.41 20.52 14.30
N HIS A 71 -25.43 20.64 15.09
CA HIS A 71 -26.74 19.96 14.93
C HIS A 71 -27.48 20.32 13.62
N VAL A 72 -27.03 21.30 12.88
CA VAL A 72 -27.65 21.77 11.63
C VAL A 72 -26.94 21.27 10.36
N LEU A 73 -25.83 20.57 10.47
CA LEU A 73 -25.10 20.05 9.31
C LEU A 73 -25.41 18.56 9.10
N PRO A 74 -25.54 18.09 7.84
CA PRO A 74 -25.71 16.69 7.56
C PRO A 74 -24.49 15.89 8.03
N HIS A 75 -24.71 14.67 8.52
CA HIS A 75 -23.62 13.76 8.85
C HIS A 75 -22.89 13.35 7.59
N PHE A 76 -21.58 13.64 7.53
CA PHE A 76 -20.71 13.23 6.42
C PHE A 76 -20.04 11.89 6.77
N VAL A 77 -19.96 11.02 5.78
CA VAL A 77 -19.11 9.83 5.88
C VAL A 77 -17.66 10.28 5.82
N LYS A 78 -16.86 9.84 6.80
CA LYS A 78 -15.40 10.10 6.78
C LYS A 78 -14.82 9.53 5.48
N ASP A 79 -14.15 10.37 4.71
CA ASP A 79 -13.36 9.93 3.57
C ASP A 79 -12.10 9.24 4.08
N THR A 80 -11.97 7.96 3.76
CA THR A 80 -10.83 7.11 4.18
C THR A 80 -9.78 6.99 3.09
N THR A 81 -9.91 7.75 1.99
CA THR A 81 -8.91 7.77 0.91
C THR A 81 -7.77 8.73 1.23
N ASP A 82 -6.55 8.43 0.76
CA ASP A 82 -5.41 9.34 0.90
C ASP A 82 -5.48 10.47 -0.13
N ARG A 83 -6.44 11.37 0.03
CA ARG A 83 -6.58 12.57 -0.82
C ARG A 83 -5.48 13.58 -0.59
N ASN A 84 -4.93 13.64 0.61
CA ASN A 84 -3.87 14.59 0.98
C ASN A 84 -2.49 14.20 0.45
N ARG A 85 -2.40 13.06 -0.26
CA ARG A 85 -1.16 12.54 -0.85
C ARG A 85 -0.01 12.41 0.14
N THR A 86 -0.32 11.99 1.36
CA THR A 86 0.65 11.78 2.44
C THR A 86 1.40 10.46 2.34
N SER A 87 1.15 9.69 1.27
CA SER A 87 1.85 8.44 0.96
C SER A 87 2.41 8.43 -0.47
N PRO A 88 3.56 7.78 -0.71
CA PRO A 88 4.17 7.67 -2.04
C PRO A 88 3.49 6.63 -2.94
N PHE A 89 2.78 5.68 -2.34
CA PHE A 89 2.05 4.61 -3.03
C PHE A 89 0.74 4.37 -2.30
N ALA A 90 -0.39 4.50 -3.00
CA ALA A 90 -1.69 4.43 -2.35
C ALA A 90 -2.69 3.55 -3.09
N PHE A 91 -3.50 2.81 -2.33
CA PHE A 91 -4.72 2.20 -2.83
C PHE A 91 -5.87 3.20 -2.73
N THR A 92 -6.52 3.48 -3.87
CA THR A 92 -7.56 4.51 -3.97
C THR A 92 -8.95 3.90 -4.25
N GLY A 93 -9.20 2.70 -3.71
CA GLY A 93 -10.48 1.99 -3.77
C GLY A 93 -10.58 0.96 -4.89
N ASN A 94 -10.01 1.21 -6.06
CA ASN A 94 -10.03 0.29 -7.20
C ASN A 94 -8.71 0.21 -7.98
N LYS A 95 -7.71 0.99 -7.57
CA LYS A 95 -6.39 1.04 -8.21
C LYS A 95 -5.32 1.40 -7.21
N PHE A 96 -4.07 1.14 -7.59
CA PHE A 96 -2.89 1.67 -6.90
C PHE A 96 -2.31 2.85 -7.68
N GLU A 97 -1.81 3.83 -6.96
CA GLU A 97 -1.16 5.02 -7.52
C GLU A 97 0.27 5.13 -7.00
N PHE A 98 1.25 5.01 -7.89
CA PHE A 98 2.65 5.31 -7.57
C PHE A 98 2.91 6.78 -7.87
N ARG A 99 3.18 7.57 -6.84
CA ARG A 99 3.14 9.04 -6.88
C ARG A 99 4.50 9.72 -6.90
N MET A 100 5.60 8.95 -6.93
CA MET A 100 6.96 9.49 -6.75
C MET A 100 7.55 10.15 -7.99
N LEU A 101 6.92 10.06 -9.16
CA LEU A 101 7.47 10.61 -10.39
C LEU A 101 7.45 12.13 -10.42
N GLY A 102 8.55 12.73 -10.91
CA GLY A 102 8.60 14.15 -11.27
C GLY A 102 7.83 14.43 -12.57
N SER A 103 7.37 15.66 -12.75
CA SER A 103 6.56 16.08 -13.91
C SER A 103 7.28 15.94 -15.26
N ALA A 104 8.61 16.00 -15.28
CA ALA A 104 9.44 15.84 -16.49
C ALA A 104 9.86 14.39 -16.75
N ALA A 105 9.52 13.45 -15.85
CA ALA A 105 9.93 12.06 -15.99
C ALA A 105 8.99 11.29 -16.92
N SER A 106 9.56 10.36 -17.71
CA SER A 106 8.77 9.36 -18.43
C SER A 106 8.18 8.35 -17.45
N VAL A 107 6.91 8.03 -17.59
CA VAL A 107 6.23 6.96 -16.83
C VAL A 107 6.67 5.55 -17.25
N ALA A 108 7.45 5.41 -18.32
CA ALA A 108 7.83 4.12 -18.87
C ALA A 108 8.64 3.29 -17.87
N ASN A 109 9.69 3.86 -17.29
CA ASN A 109 10.56 3.15 -16.35
C ASN A 109 9.81 2.66 -15.10
N PRO A 110 9.08 3.52 -14.37
CA PRO A 110 8.29 3.06 -13.22
C PRO A 110 7.24 2.02 -13.59
N ASN A 111 6.59 2.14 -14.74
CA ASN A 111 5.62 1.15 -15.20
C ASN A 111 6.28 -0.20 -15.50
N VAL A 112 7.44 -0.21 -16.14
CA VAL A 112 8.19 -1.45 -16.39
C VAL A 112 8.57 -2.11 -15.06
N VAL A 113 9.19 -1.37 -14.13
CA VAL A 113 9.61 -1.90 -12.84
C VAL A 113 8.43 -2.43 -12.05
N LEU A 114 7.38 -1.63 -11.89
CA LEU A 114 6.21 -2.00 -11.09
C LEU A 114 5.49 -3.23 -11.68
N ASN A 115 5.22 -3.23 -13.00
CA ASN A 115 4.52 -4.35 -13.62
C ASN A 115 5.36 -5.63 -13.59
N THR A 116 6.68 -5.55 -13.77
CA THR A 116 7.56 -6.71 -13.68
C THR A 116 7.61 -7.25 -12.26
N ALA A 117 7.74 -6.40 -11.25
CA ALA A 117 7.74 -6.82 -9.85
C ALA A 117 6.41 -7.47 -9.44
N VAL A 118 5.28 -6.93 -9.90
CA VAL A 118 3.95 -7.53 -9.64
C VAL A 118 3.79 -8.85 -10.39
N ALA A 119 4.26 -8.94 -11.64
CA ALA A 119 4.23 -10.18 -12.42
C ALA A 119 5.05 -11.28 -11.75
N GLU A 120 6.23 -10.95 -11.22
CA GLU A 120 7.06 -11.89 -10.45
C GLU A 120 6.34 -12.36 -9.19
N ALA A 121 5.74 -11.45 -8.41
CA ALA A 121 4.96 -11.81 -7.23
C ALA A 121 3.78 -12.72 -7.56
N LEU A 122 3.10 -12.47 -8.67
CA LEU A 122 1.99 -13.32 -9.15
C LEU A 122 2.49 -14.69 -9.62
N SER A 123 3.63 -14.74 -10.31
CA SER A 123 4.27 -16.00 -10.75
C SER A 123 4.62 -16.89 -9.55
N GLN A 124 5.18 -16.32 -8.49
CA GLN A 124 5.48 -17.04 -7.27
C GLN A 124 4.21 -17.57 -6.59
N PHE A 125 3.15 -16.76 -6.52
CA PHE A 125 1.86 -17.19 -5.98
C PHE A 125 1.22 -18.29 -6.83
N TYR A 126 1.34 -18.19 -8.15
CA TYR A 126 0.87 -19.23 -9.06
C TYR A 126 1.60 -20.56 -8.81
N THR A 127 2.92 -20.54 -8.75
CA THR A 127 3.74 -21.74 -8.50
C THR A 127 3.40 -22.39 -7.15
N GLU A 128 3.09 -21.58 -6.14
CA GLU A 128 2.70 -22.10 -4.80
C GLU A 128 1.31 -22.74 -4.82
N LEU A 129 0.40 -22.25 -5.65
CA LEU A 129 -0.97 -22.78 -5.78
C LEU A 129 -1.09 -23.87 -6.85
N GLU A 130 -0.08 -24.03 -7.71
CA GLU A 130 -0.09 -25.01 -8.79
C GLU A 130 -0.23 -26.43 -8.23
N GLY A 131 -1.16 -27.19 -8.80
CA GLY A 131 -1.45 -28.55 -8.34
C GLY A 131 -2.42 -28.64 -7.15
N THR A 132 -2.86 -27.51 -6.59
CA THR A 132 -3.93 -27.52 -5.59
C THR A 132 -5.26 -27.96 -6.23
N LYS A 133 -5.95 -28.88 -5.57
CA LYS A 133 -7.25 -29.34 -6.05
C LYS A 133 -8.31 -28.24 -5.95
N PRO A 134 -9.30 -28.23 -6.85
CA PRO A 134 -10.35 -27.22 -6.84
C PRO A 134 -11.09 -27.08 -5.50
N GLU A 135 -11.34 -28.20 -4.80
CA GLU A 135 -12.00 -28.23 -3.49
C GLU A 135 -11.19 -27.59 -2.37
N ASP A 136 -9.84 -27.58 -2.50
CA ASP A 136 -8.92 -27.05 -1.49
C ASP A 136 -8.44 -25.62 -1.84
N MET A 137 -8.77 -25.09 -3.02
CA MET A 137 -8.24 -23.86 -3.56
C MET A 137 -8.54 -22.65 -2.67
N GLU A 138 -9.76 -22.54 -2.14
CA GLU A 138 -10.16 -21.42 -1.28
C GLU A 138 -9.29 -21.37 -0.02
N GLN A 139 -9.11 -22.51 0.63
CA GLN A 139 -8.26 -22.61 1.83
C GLN A 139 -6.80 -22.32 1.50
N ALA A 140 -6.28 -22.84 0.39
CA ALA A 140 -4.90 -22.59 -0.03
C ALA A 140 -4.64 -21.11 -0.30
N VAL A 141 -5.56 -20.42 -0.97
CA VAL A 141 -5.49 -18.97 -1.20
C VAL A 141 -5.56 -18.20 0.11
N HIS A 142 -6.43 -18.58 1.04
CA HIS A 142 -6.53 -17.97 2.36
C HIS A 142 -5.19 -18.05 3.12
N GLU A 143 -4.60 -19.23 3.20
CA GLU A 143 -3.31 -19.45 3.86
C GLU A 143 -2.17 -18.71 3.16
N LEU A 144 -2.16 -18.66 1.83
CA LEU A 144 -1.19 -17.87 1.07
C LEU A 144 -1.30 -16.39 1.43
N ILE A 145 -2.50 -15.81 1.44
CA ILE A 145 -2.72 -14.41 1.79
C ILE A 145 -2.25 -14.15 3.23
N LYS A 146 -2.61 -15.03 4.16
CA LYS A 146 -2.24 -14.94 5.58
C LYS A 146 -0.72 -14.94 5.79
N ARG A 147 0.01 -15.83 5.13
CA ARG A 147 1.48 -15.83 5.17
C ARG A 147 2.08 -14.59 4.52
N ALA A 148 1.54 -14.20 3.37
CA ALA A 148 2.03 -13.04 2.64
C ALA A 148 1.82 -11.74 3.44
N ILE A 149 0.67 -11.54 4.10
CA ILE A 149 0.47 -10.34 4.93
C ILE A 149 1.44 -10.31 6.11
N ARG A 150 1.64 -11.42 6.81
CA ARG A 150 2.60 -11.51 7.93
C ARG A 150 4.01 -11.15 7.54
N LYS A 151 4.44 -11.56 6.33
CA LYS A 151 5.78 -11.29 5.81
C LYS A 151 5.96 -9.85 5.33
N HIS A 152 4.95 -9.30 4.66
CA HIS A 152 5.10 -8.06 3.87
C HIS A 152 4.37 -6.83 4.47
N LYS A 153 3.67 -6.96 5.60
CA LYS A 153 2.92 -5.85 6.20
C LYS A 153 3.80 -4.68 6.67
N LYS A 154 5.10 -4.87 6.79
CA LYS A 154 6.03 -3.81 7.22
C LYS A 154 6.00 -2.58 6.31
N VAL A 155 5.65 -2.75 5.02
CA VAL A 155 5.57 -1.66 4.03
C VAL A 155 4.24 -0.90 4.11
N ILE A 156 3.23 -1.43 4.84
CA ILE A 156 1.92 -0.81 4.97
C ILE A 156 1.99 0.31 6.01
N PHE A 157 1.57 1.51 5.61
CA PHE A 157 1.47 2.65 6.48
C PHE A 157 0.31 3.57 6.07
N ASN A 158 -0.65 3.74 6.96
CA ASN A 158 -1.85 4.54 6.71
C ASN A 158 -1.78 5.95 7.34
N GLY A 159 -0.63 6.31 7.90
CA GLY A 159 -0.41 7.60 8.53
C GLY A 159 0.20 8.66 7.59
N ASN A 160 0.61 9.77 8.18
CA ASN A 160 1.27 10.84 7.46
C ASN A 160 2.75 10.53 7.26
N GLY A 161 3.16 10.29 6.00
CA GLY A 161 4.52 9.94 5.61
C GLY A 161 5.55 11.07 5.69
N TYR A 162 5.16 12.27 6.12
CA TYR A 162 6.08 13.43 6.28
C TYR A 162 6.58 13.60 7.70
N THR A 163 6.09 12.85 8.66
CA THR A 163 6.43 13.05 10.07
C THR A 163 7.76 12.41 10.45
N ASP A 164 8.47 13.02 11.40
CA ASP A 164 9.73 12.48 11.93
C ASP A 164 9.53 11.13 12.63
N GLU A 165 8.35 10.94 13.26
CA GLU A 165 7.96 9.66 13.87
C GLU A 165 7.89 8.55 12.83
N TRP A 166 7.37 8.86 11.62
CA TRP A 166 7.35 7.90 10.52
C TRP A 166 8.76 7.56 10.04
N VAL A 167 9.63 8.54 9.90
CA VAL A 167 11.03 8.30 9.50
C VAL A 167 11.70 7.33 10.48
N ALA A 168 11.57 7.57 11.78
CA ALA A 168 12.12 6.70 12.81
C ALA A 168 11.50 5.29 12.81
N GLU A 169 10.19 5.19 12.55
CA GLU A 169 9.49 3.91 12.45
C GLU A 169 9.89 3.15 11.18
N ALA A 170 10.02 3.84 10.05
CA ALA A 170 10.44 3.26 8.78
C ALA A 170 11.86 2.66 8.88
N GLU A 171 12.79 3.35 9.55
CA GLU A 171 14.13 2.83 9.81
C GLU A 171 14.07 1.53 10.62
N LYS A 172 13.27 1.46 11.68
CA LYS A 172 13.07 0.22 12.46
C LYS A 172 12.50 -0.92 11.62
N ARG A 173 11.65 -0.61 10.63
CA ARG A 173 11.08 -1.60 9.71
C ARG A 173 12.03 -1.98 8.58
N GLY A 174 13.20 -1.33 8.45
CA GLY A 174 14.14 -1.52 7.36
C GLY A 174 13.60 -0.98 6.02
N LEU A 175 12.85 0.12 6.05
CA LEU A 175 12.38 0.87 4.88
C LEU A 175 13.27 2.10 4.65
N TYR A 176 13.50 2.48 3.37
CA TYR A 176 14.40 3.57 2.96
C TYR A 176 13.71 4.54 2.00
#